data_364b9885e4c010343be2d2553fc9d400
#
_entry.id   364b9885e4c010343be2d2553fc9d400
#
_cell.length_a   1.000
_cell.length_b   1.000
_cell.length_c   1.000
_cell.angle_alpha   90.00
_cell.angle_beta   90.00
_cell.angle_gamma   90.00
#
_symmetry.space_group_name_H-M   'P 1'
#
loop_
_entity.id
_entity.type
_entity.pdbx_description
1 polymer ?
#
loop_
_entity_poly.entity_id
_entity_poly.type
_entity_poly.pdbx_seq_one_letter_code
_entity_poly.pdbx_strand_id
1 'polypeptide(L)'
;MPGCERYGLAAFVLWFWASNMVAAQPNWAGLRLAATAVLLALLLVLPAVEFSHRAMPVIAGAPTDHLVVIDDSISSGVDPRVPAWPAVLQQMTGVLVKNLARPGAQTIEGRIMAEKIMPEDNIILIEIGGNDLLAGAPSSEFGRALDALLFKVSAPGRTVLMFELPLLPNKIAYAQIQRRLATKYGVLLIPKRFLVEVIGGANATSDGLHLSEAGTRRMAELVGQVLLPVLKSPVATNKSRA
;
A
#
# COMPACT_ATOMS: atom_id res chain seq x y z
N MET A 1 -6.63 -16.59 -6.32
CA MET A 1 -5.15 -16.68 -6.25
C MET A 1 -4.56 -17.34 -7.51
N PRO A 2 -4.55 -16.72 -8.70
CA PRO A 2 -4.05 -17.38 -9.92
C PRO A 2 -2.58 -17.11 -10.24
N GLY A 3 -1.85 -16.35 -9.43
CA GLY A 3 -0.48 -15.93 -9.77
C GLY A 3 0.63 -16.84 -9.25
N CYS A 4 0.45 -17.49 -8.12
CA CYS A 4 1.50 -18.29 -7.48
C CYS A 4 1.69 -19.67 -8.16
N GLU A 5 0.61 -20.22 -8.70
CA GLU A 5 0.66 -21.53 -9.40
C GLU A 5 1.44 -21.46 -10.71
N ARG A 6 1.38 -20.34 -11.44
CA ARG A 6 2.08 -20.19 -12.73
C ARG A 6 3.60 -20.13 -12.61
N TYR A 7 4.12 -19.54 -11.54
CA TYR A 7 5.57 -19.48 -11.30
C TYR A 7 6.12 -20.82 -10.77
N GLY A 8 5.33 -21.53 -9.96
CA GLY A 8 5.67 -22.87 -9.49
C GLY A 8 5.77 -23.87 -10.65
N LEU A 9 4.83 -23.83 -11.58
CA LEU A 9 4.82 -24.69 -12.76
C LEU A 9 5.99 -24.38 -13.72
N ALA A 10 6.26 -23.09 -13.96
CA ALA A 10 7.38 -22.68 -14.80
C ALA A 10 8.74 -23.06 -14.19
N ALA A 11 8.92 -22.88 -12.89
CA ALA A 11 10.12 -23.31 -12.17
C ALA A 11 10.27 -24.83 -12.17
N PHE A 12 9.18 -25.59 -12.02
CA PHE A 12 9.18 -27.04 -12.07
C PHE A 12 9.51 -27.55 -13.49
N VAL A 13 8.93 -26.95 -14.53
CA VAL A 13 9.21 -27.31 -15.93
C VAL A 13 10.65 -27.00 -16.29
N LEU A 14 11.19 -25.86 -15.90
CA LEU A 14 12.60 -25.50 -16.11
C LEU A 14 13.54 -26.43 -15.35
N TRP A 15 13.21 -26.78 -14.11
CA TRP A 15 13.98 -27.74 -13.31
C TRP A 15 13.95 -29.13 -13.93
N PHE A 16 12.77 -29.64 -14.36
CA PHE A 16 12.60 -30.94 -14.99
C PHE A 16 13.38 -31.00 -16.30
N TRP A 17 13.33 -29.93 -17.11
CA TRP A 17 14.07 -29.85 -18.39
C TRP A 17 15.57 -29.77 -18.16
N ALA A 18 16.06 -28.94 -17.27
CA ALA A 18 17.45 -28.82 -16.90
C ALA A 18 17.99 -30.12 -16.29
N SER A 19 17.20 -30.80 -15.45
CA SER A 19 17.58 -32.10 -14.86
C SER A 19 17.71 -33.19 -15.89
N ASN A 20 16.84 -33.22 -16.91
CA ASN A 20 16.92 -34.19 -17.99
C ASN A 20 18.06 -33.92 -19.00
N MET A 21 18.34 -32.66 -19.32
CA MET A 21 19.48 -32.32 -20.19
C MET A 21 20.82 -32.62 -19.56
N VAL A 22 20.94 -32.58 -18.24
CA VAL A 22 22.17 -32.87 -17.49
C VAL A 22 22.28 -34.36 -17.13
N ALA A 23 21.23 -35.17 -17.37
CA ALA A 23 21.19 -36.61 -17.03
C ALA A 23 22.26 -37.47 -17.75
N ALA A 24 22.83 -36.95 -18.82
CA ALA A 24 23.75 -37.72 -19.68
C ALA A 24 25.25 -37.65 -19.29
N GLN A 25 25.63 -36.87 -18.24
CA GLN A 25 27.05 -36.69 -17.89
C GLN A 25 27.30 -37.03 -16.40
N PRO A 26 28.09 -38.06 -16.07
CA PRO A 26 28.28 -38.52 -14.67
C PRO A 26 29.03 -37.55 -13.77
N ASN A 27 29.79 -36.59 -14.31
CA ASN A 27 30.62 -35.68 -13.54
C ASN A 27 29.90 -34.44 -12.98
N TRP A 28 28.57 -34.30 -13.19
CA TRP A 28 27.80 -33.10 -12.83
C TRP A 28 26.93 -33.29 -11.59
N ALA A 29 27.09 -34.41 -10.86
CA ALA A 29 26.27 -34.69 -9.67
C ALA A 29 26.36 -33.59 -8.60
N GLY A 30 27.55 -33.04 -8.36
CA GLY A 30 27.76 -31.92 -7.42
C GLY A 30 27.07 -30.63 -7.85
N LEU A 31 27.11 -30.30 -9.15
CA LEU A 31 26.46 -29.13 -9.70
C LEU A 31 24.94 -29.23 -9.63
N ARG A 32 24.37 -30.40 -9.81
CA ARG A 32 22.93 -30.67 -9.66
C ARG A 32 22.49 -30.49 -8.21
N LEU A 33 23.23 -31.03 -7.24
CA LEU A 33 22.95 -30.89 -5.84
C LEU A 33 22.98 -29.40 -5.44
N ALA A 34 23.99 -28.67 -5.89
CA ALA A 34 24.10 -27.23 -5.65
C ALA A 34 22.94 -26.43 -6.28
N ALA A 35 22.61 -26.70 -7.55
CA ALA A 35 21.49 -26.04 -8.23
C ALA A 35 20.14 -26.35 -7.56
N THR A 36 19.92 -27.61 -7.14
CA THR A 36 18.69 -27.98 -6.42
C THR A 36 18.62 -27.31 -5.06
N ALA A 37 19.72 -27.23 -4.31
CA ALA A 37 19.78 -26.52 -3.04
C ALA A 37 19.49 -25.02 -3.19
N VAL A 38 20.05 -24.38 -4.21
CA VAL A 38 19.77 -22.95 -4.52
C VAL A 38 18.30 -22.75 -4.90
N LEU A 39 17.72 -23.62 -5.73
CA LEU A 39 16.31 -23.54 -6.10
C LEU A 39 15.40 -23.72 -4.89
N LEU A 40 15.68 -24.69 -4.03
CA LEU A 40 14.93 -24.90 -2.80
C LEU A 40 15.07 -23.70 -1.84
N ALA A 41 16.27 -23.15 -1.69
CA ALA A 41 16.49 -21.93 -0.92
C ALA A 41 15.69 -20.75 -1.48
N LEU A 42 15.69 -20.54 -2.79
CA LEU A 42 14.89 -19.51 -3.44
C LEU A 42 13.38 -19.72 -3.26
N LEU A 43 12.91 -20.98 -3.37
CA LEU A 43 11.51 -21.33 -3.15
C LEU A 43 11.03 -21.08 -1.70
N LEU A 44 11.94 -21.10 -0.73
CA LEU A 44 11.64 -20.81 0.67
C LEU A 44 11.83 -19.33 1.00
N VAL A 45 12.91 -18.72 0.53
CA VAL A 45 13.27 -17.33 0.85
C VAL A 45 12.34 -16.33 0.17
N LEU A 46 12.02 -16.51 -1.12
CA LEU A 46 11.17 -15.59 -1.84
C LEU A 46 9.74 -15.47 -1.24
N PRO A 47 9.04 -16.58 -0.91
CA PRO A 47 7.78 -16.50 -0.20
C PRO A 47 7.91 -15.92 1.20
N ALA A 48 8.98 -16.22 1.93
CA ALA A 48 9.19 -15.70 3.28
C ALA A 48 9.39 -14.17 3.27
N VAL A 49 10.17 -13.65 2.33
CA VAL A 49 10.36 -12.20 2.14
C VAL A 49 9.04 -11.53 1.75
N GLU A 50 8.29 -12.11 0.80
CA GLU A 50 6.99 -11.55 0.41
C GLU A 50 5.95 -11.67 1.54
N PHE A 51 6.01 -12.72 2.35
CA PHE A 51 5.11 -12.90 3.49
C PHE A 51 5.26 -11.79 4.53
N SER A 52 6.48 -11.32 4.79
CA SER A 52 6.73 -10.20 5.70
C SER A 52 6.06 -8.89 5.25
N HIS A 53 5.80 -8.72 3.94
CA HIS A 53 5.09 -7.59 3.37
C HIS A 53 3.58 -7.83 3.19
N ARG A 54 3.02 -8.90 3.75
CA ARG A 54 1.58 -9.21 3.66
C ARG A 54 0.79 -8.83 4.90
N ALA A 55 1.44 -8.71 6.04
CA ALA A 55 0.75 -8.36 7.27
C ALA A 55 0.33 -6.88 7.27
N MET A 56 -0.88 -6.60 7.80
CA MET A 56 -1.31 -5.25 8.10
C MET A 56 -0.36 -4.66 9.16
N PRO A 57 0.18 -3.45 8.96
CA PRO A 57 1.00 -2.82 9.98
C PRO A 57 0.18 -2.53 11.23
N VAL A 58 0.79 -2.71 12.39
CA VAL A 58 0.21 -2.31 13.68
C VAL A 58 0.78 -0.94 14.02
N ILE A 59 -0.11 0.03 14.22
CA ILE A 59 0.28 1.37 14.64
C ILE A 59 0.55 1.34 16.13
N ALA A 60 1.76 1.72 16.53
CA ALA A 60 2.11 1.97 17.91
C ALA A 60 2.24 3.49 18.11
N GLY A 61 1.53 4.05 19.07
CA GLY A 61 1.60 5.49 19.34
C GLY A 61 0.55 5.96 20.35
N ALA A 62 0.58 7.26 20.63
CA ALA A 62 -0.41 7.89 21.48
C ALA A 62 -1.78 7.92 20.76
N PRO A 63 -2.89 7.85 21.52
CA PRO A 63 -4.21 7.99 20.94
C PRO A 63 -4.35 9.32 20.18
N THR A 64 -4.90 9.23 18.97
CA THR A 64 -5.13 10.39 18.11
C THR A 64 -6.61 10.57 17.78
N ASP A 65 -6.96 11.80 17.46
CA ASP A 65 -8.24 12.20 16.90
C ASP A 65 -8.08 12.91 15.54
N HIS A 66 -6.85 12.95 15.00
CA HIS A 66 -6.55 13.61 13.75
C HIS A 66 -5.85 12.66 12.76
N LEU A 67 -6.32 12.69 11.52
CA LEU A 67 -5.71 12.01 10.37
C LEU A 67 -5.55 13.00 9.22
N VAL A 68 -4.38 13.05 8.61
CA VAL A 68 -4.19 13.74 7.33
C VAL A 68 -4.09 12.73 6.21
N VAL A 69 -4.78 12.99 5.11
CA VAL A 69 -4.74 12.15 3.90
C VAL A 69 -4.09 12.94 2.76
N ILE A 70 -3.02 12.36 2.19
CA ILE A 70 -2.35 12.83 0.96
C ILE A 70 -2.61 11.77 -0.10
N ASP A 71 -3.36 12.14 -1.13
CA ASP A 71 -3.91 11.18 -2.07
C ASP A 71 -4.33 11.86 -3.39
N ASP A 72 -4.80 11.06 -4.31
CA ASP A 72 -5.33 11.52 -5.60
C ASP A 72 -6.87 11.46 -5.67
N SER A 73 -7.42 10.98 -6.79
CA SER A 73 -8.86 10.89 -7.00
C SER A 73 -9.55 9.82 -6.15
N ILE A 74 -8.80 8.84 -5.64
CA ILE A 74 -9.34 7.77 -4.78
C ILE A 74 -9.92 8.37 -3.49
N SER A 75 -9.27 9.40 -2.93
CA SER A 75 -9.68 10.05 -1.68
C SER A 75 -10.35 11.40 -1.85
N SER A 76 -10.22 12.06 -3.03
CA SER A 76 -10.84 13.38 -3.22
C SER A 76 -12.36 13.30 -3.41
N GLY A 77 -12.87 12.15 -3.87
CA GLY A 77 -14.24 11.98 -4.34
C GLY A 77 -14.44 12.64 -5.71
N VAL A 78 -14.85 11.87 -6.68
CA VAL A 78 -15.07 12.35 -8.07
C VAL A 78 -16.56 12.59 -8.36
N ASP A 79 -17.44 11.77 -7.79
CA ASP A 79 -18.89 11.94 -7.89
C ASP A 79 -19.40 12.76 -6.68
N PRO A 80 -19.93 13.98 -6.89
CA PRO A 80 -20.42 14.81 -5.79
C PRO A 80 -21.61 14.21 -5.04
N ARG A 81 -22.23 13.16 -5.59
CA ARG A 81 -23.34 12.45 -4.92
C ARG A 81 -22.85 11.38 -3.94
N VAL A 82 -21.58 10.99 -4.06
CA VAL A 82 -20.97 9.98 -3.21
C VAL A 82 -19.95 10.67 -2.30
N PRO A 83 -20.11 10.63 -0.98
CA PRO A 83 -19.13 11.23 -0.07
C PRO A 83 -17.80 10.51 -0.20
N ALA A 84 -16.70 11.26 -0.22
CA ALA A 84 -15.37 10.68 -0.25
C ALA A 84 -15.13 9.82 1.01
N TRP A 85 -14.35 8.73 0.90
CA TRP A 85 -14.13 7.80 2.02
C TRP A 85 -13.55 8.47 3.29
N PRO A 86 -12.74 9.55 3.22
CA PRO A 86 -12.28 10.25 4.43
C PRO A 86 -13.43 10.85 5.25
N ALA A 87 -14.47 11.36 4.58
CA ALA A 87 -15.65 11.87 5.25
C ALA A 87 -16.49 10.74 5.88
N VAL A 88 -16.60 9.59 5.19
CA VAL A 88 -17.26 8.40 5.74
C VAL A 88 -16.50 7.88 6.96
N LEU A 89 -15.18 7.79 6.90
CA LEU A 89 -14.33 7.40 8.03
C LEU A 89 -14.55 8.31 9.24
N GLN A 90 -14.57 9.63 9.01
CA GLN A 90 -14.83 10.60 10.07
C GLN A 90 -16.20 10.37 10.72
N GLN A 91 -17.23 10.10 9.94
CA GLN A 91 -18.57 9.80 10.48
C GLN A 91 -18.59 8.49 11.27
N MET A 92 -17.87 7.47 10.83
CA MET A 92 -17.84 6.15 11.48
C MET A 92 -17.06 6.15 12.80
N THR A 93 -15.97 6.90 12.87
CA THR A 93 -14.99 6.79 13.96
C THR A 93 -14.90 8.03 14.84
N GLY A 94 -15.39 9.18 14.38
CA GLY A 94 -15.21 10.46 15.07
C GLY A 94 -13.83 11.08 14.91
N VAL A 95 -12.88 10.43 14.20
CA VAL A 95 -11.58 11.00 13.90
C VAL A 95 -11.73 12.19 12.96
N LEU A 96 -11.04 13.27 13.22
CA LEU A 96 -11.03 14.43 12.33
C LEU A 96 -10.11 14.14 11.14
N VAL A 97 -10.67 14.13 9.92
CA VAL A 97 -9.92 13.83 8.72
C VAL A 97 -9.67 15.10 7.91
N LYS A 98 -8.39 15.48 7.83
CA LYS A 98 -7.91 16.55 6.95
C LYS A 98 -7.57 15.94 5.59
N ASN A 99 -8.52 15.95 4.68
CA ASN A 99 -8.35 15.42 3.34
C ASN A 99 -7.65 16.46 2.43
N LEU A 100 -6.41 16.18 2.03
CA LEU A 100 -5.61 17.02 1.15
C LEU A 100 -5.58 16.48 -0.30
N ALA A 101 -6.30 15.41 -0.57
CA ALA A 101 -6.35 14.74 -1.86
C ALA A 101 -6.79 15.67 -2.99
N ARG A 102 -6.23 15.43 -4.18
CA ARG A 102 -6.57 16.16 -5.41
C ARG A 102 -6.76 15.20 -6.57
N PRO A 103 -7.83 15.33 -7.35
CA PRO A 103 -8.03 14.48 -8.52
C PRO A 103 -6.86 14.57 -9.48
N GLY A 104 -6.38 13.42 -9.97
CA GLY A 104 -5.29 13.34 -10.94
C GLY A 104 -3.89 13.65 -10.40
N ALA A 105 -3.74 13.86 -9.08
CA ALA A 105 -2.45 14.22 -8.51
C ALA A 105 -1.39 13.13 -8.73
N GLN A 106 -0.21 13.55 -9.13
CA GLN A 106 1.00 12.74 -9.17
C GLN A 106 1.81 12.91 -7.88
N THR A 107 2.77 12.03 -7.67
CA THR A 107 3.59 12.01 -6.45
C THR A 107 4.31 13.35 -6.18
N ILE A 108 4.70 14.08 -7.22
CA ILE A 108 5.35 15.39 -7.09
C ILE A 108 4.46 16.43 -6.40
N GLU A 109 3.15 16.35 -6.60
CA GLU A 109 2.17 17.26 -5.99
C GLU A 109 1.92 16.94 -4.51
N GLY A 110 2.19 15.70 -4.08
CA GLY A 110 2.10 15.29 -2.68
C GLY A 110 2.95 16.17 -1.76
N ARG A 111 4.11 16.65 -2.24
CA ARG A 111 4.95 17.57 -1.48
C ARG A 111 4.26 18.92 -1.22
N ILE A 112 3.50 19.42 -2.19
CA ILE A 112 2.73 20.66 -2.06
C ILE A 112 1.57 20.47 -1.08
N MET A 113 0.89 19.31 -1.14
CA MET A 113 -0.14 18.93 -0.16
C MET A 113 0.44 18.90 1.26
N ALA A 114 1.65 18.36 1.41
CA ALA A 114 2.34 18.24 2.68
C ALA A 114 2.69 19.60 3.34
N GLU A 115 2.67 20.72 2.61
CA GLU A 115 2.85 22.07 3.17
C GLU A 115 1.73 22.47 4.11
N LYS A 116 0.57 21.83 4.00
CA LYS A 116 -0.60 22.07 4.83
C LYS A 116 -0.62 21.24 6.12
N ILE A 117 0.37 20.37 6.32
CA ILE A 117 0.48 19.55 7.54
C ILE A 117 0.93 20.44 8.70
N MET A 118 0.23 20.36 9.80
CA MET A 118 0.49 21.12 11.02
C MET A 118 1.26 20.26 12.04
N PRO A 119 1.89 20.87 13.05
CA PRO A 119 2.63 20.12 14.07
C PRO A 119 1.77 19.10 14.86
N GLU A 120 0.49 19.38 15.06
CA GLU A 120 -0.48 18.53 15.74
C GLU A 120 -0.94 17.33 14.91
N ASP A 121 -0.73 17.35 13.60
CA ASP A 121 -1.09 16.25 12.69
C ASP A 121 -0.14 15.05 12.90
N ASN A 122 -0.56 14.10 13.75
CA ASN A 122 0.29 13.01 14.22
C ASN A 122 0.25 11.77 13.32
N ILE A 123 -0.82 11.58 12.55
CA ILE A 123 -0.97 10.46 11.62
C ILE A 123 -1.20 10.99 10.21
N ILE A 124 -0.34 10.54 9.30
CA ILE A 124 -0.42 10.86 7.88
C ILE A 124 -0.64 9.56 7.12
N LEU A 125 -1.68 9.50 6.30
CA LEU A 125 -1.93 8.41 5.36
C LEU A 125 -1.66 8.90 3.95
N ILE A 126 -0.84 8.14 3.22
CA ILE A 126 -0.45 8.43 1.84
C ILE A 126 -0.95 7.31 0.92
N GLU A 127 -1.71 7.67 -0.10
CA GLU A 127 -1.98 6.84 -1.27
C GLU A 127 -1.72 7.73 -2.48
N ILE A 128 -0.61 7.54 -3.19
CA ILE A 128 -0.22 8.37 -4.33
C ILE A 128 0.77 7.63 -5.23
N GLY A 129 0.76 7.93 -6.51
CA GLY A 129 1.63 7.32 -7.51
C GLY A 129 0.89 6.50 -8.56
N GLY A 130 -0.43 6.28 -8.38
CA GLY A 130 -1.29 5.69 -9.40
C GLY A 130 -1.25 6.49 -10.70
N ASN A 131 -1.36 7.81 -10.62
CA ASN A 131 -1.31 8.69 -11.78
C ASN A 131 0.08 8.75 -12.42
N ASP A 132 1.18 8.61 -11.66
CA ASP A 132 2.53 8.47 -12.22
C ASP A 132 2.63 7.20 -13.09
N LEU A 133 2.05 6.08 -12.61
CA LEU A 133 2.00 4.82 -13.36
C LEU A 133 1.18 4.94 -14.65
N LEU A 134 0.00 5.56 -14.57
CA LEU A 134 -0.91 5.75 -15.71
C LEU A 134 -0.30 6.69 -16.75
N ALA A 135 0.39 7.74 -16.31
CA ALA A 135 1.11 8.66 -17.19
C ALA A 135 2.41 8.06 -17.76
N GLY A 136 2.83 6.87 -17.34
CA GLY A 136 4.06 6.23 -17.77
C GLY A 136 5.33 6.92 -17.28
N ALA A 137 5.26 7.64 -16.15
CA ALA A 137 6.41 8.36 -15.59
C ALA A 137 7.59 7.42 -15.34
N PRO A 138 8.84 7.89 -15.56
CA PRO A 138 10.02 7.11 -15.21
C PRO A 138 10.07 6.80 -13.70
N SER A 139 10.41 5.56 -13.34
CA SER A 139 10.50 5.17 -11.92
C SER A 139 11.50 6.01 -11.11
N SER A 140 12.52 6.57 -11.77
CA SER A 140 13.47 7.50 -11.16
C SER A 140 12.85 8.83 -10.78
N GLU A 141 11.88 9.34 -11.56
CA GLU A 141 11.15 10.57 -11.25
C GLU A 141 10.19 10.35 -10.11
N PHE A 142 9.39 9.26 -10.18
CA PHE A 142 8.56 8.81 -9.06
C PHE A 142 9.38 8.68 -7.77
N GLY A 143 10.56 8.03 -7.84
CA GLY A 143 11.42 7.83 -6.69
C GLY A 143 11.91 9.13 -6.06
N ARG A 144 12.32 10.13 -6.88
CA ARG A 144 12.73 11.45 -6.38
C ARG A 144 11.55 12.21 -5.74
N ALA A 145 10.39 12.16 -6.37
CA ALA A 145 9.19 12.82 -5.87
C ALA A 145 8.73 12.20 -4.53
N LEU A 146 8.71 10.86 -4.45
CA LEU A 146 8.34 10.15 -3.23
C LEU A 146 9.36 10.38 -2.10
N ASP A 147 10.66 10.38 -2.40
CA ASP A 147 11.70 10.67 -1.40
C ASP A 147 11.52 12.08 -0.81
N ALA A 148 11.26 13.08 -1.65
CA ALA A 148 11.01 14.45 -1.22
C ALA A 148 9.70 14.58 -0.40
N LEU A 149 8.65 13.87 -0.77
CA LEU A 149 7.41 13.82 -0.01
C LEU A 149 7.63 13.19 1.37
N LEU A 150 8.22 11.99 1.42
CA LEU A 150 8.44 11.28 2.68
C LEU A 150 9.39 12.04 3.61
N PHE A 151 10.43 12.68 3.08
CA PHE A 151 11.29 13.59 3.84
C PHE A 151 10.47 14.71 4.51
N LYS A 152 9.54 15.31 3.77
CA LYS A 152 8.72 16.43 4.26
C LYS A 152 7.72 16.00 5.34
N VAL A 153 7.11 14.82 5.21
CA VAL A 153 6.06 14.38 6.14
C VAL A 153 6.61 13.67 7.37
N SER A 154 7.81 13.06 7.27
CA SER A 154 8.41 12.35 8.40
C SER A 154 8.96 13.34 9.42
N ALA A 155 8.49 13.22 10.66
CA ALA A 155 8.92 14.04 11.79
C ALA A 155 8.88 13.20 13.09
N PRO A 156 9.66 13.56 14.11
CA PRO A 156 9.59 12.89 15.42
C PRO A 156 8.16 12.90 15.98
N GLY A 157 7.68 11.77 16.47
CA GLY A 157 6.34 11.61 17.03
C GLY A 157 5.23 11.48 15.99
N ARG A 158 5.53 11.53 14.69
CA ARG A 158 4.55 11.37 13.61
C ARG A 158 4.59 9.95 13.05
N THR A 159 3.43 9.35 12.90
CA THR A 159 3.26 8.07 12.22
C THR A 159 2.85 8.31 10.77
N VAL A 160 3.63 7.79 9.84
CA VAL A 160 3.32 7.86 8.41
C VAL A 160 2.94 6.46 7.93
N LEU A 161 1.77 6.35 7.34
CA LEU A 161 1.23 5.17 6.68
C LEU A 161 1.26 5.41 5.17
N MET A 162 1.56 4.39 4.38
CA MET A 162 1.50 4.50 2.93
C MET A 162 0.93 3.22 2.32
N PHE A 163 -0.04 3.35 1.42
CA PHE A 163 -0.48 2.22 0.62
C PHE A 163 0.59 1.83 -0.40
N GLU A 164 0.91 0.54 -0.44
CA GLU A 164 1.71 -0.02 -1.52
C GLU A 164 0.85 -0.09 -2.78
N LEU A 165 1.34 0.49 -3.89
CA LEU A 165 0.60 0.55 -5.15
C LEU A 165 0.33 -0.85 -5.73
N PRO A 166 -0.87 -1.11 -6.25
CA PRO A 166 -1.16 -2.31 -7.03
C PRO A 166 -0.49 -2.20 -8.40
N LEU A 167 0.61 -2.92 -8.57
CA LEU A 167 1.47 -2.76 -9.76
C LEU A 167 1.14 -3.76 -10.85
N LEU A 168 1.29 -3.31 -12.09
CA LEU A 168 1.42 -4.15 -13.26
C LEU A 168 2.75 -4.92 -13.23
N PRO A 169 2.83 -6.13 -13.82
CA PRO A 169 4.04 -6.97 -13.76
C PRO A 169 5.33 -6.29 -14.22
N ASN A 170 5.26 -5.34 -15.13
CA ASN A 170 6.40 -4.61 -15.69
C ASN A 170 6.81 -3.35 -14.88
N LYS A 171 6.17 -3.09 -13.75
CA LYS A 171 6.40 -1.88 -12.91
C LYS A 171 7.05 -2.21 -11.55
N ILE A 172 7.78 -3.31 -11.46
CA ILE A 172 8.45 -3.79 -10.23
C ILE A 172 9.34 -2.71 -9.59
N ALA A 173 9.98 -1.85 -10.39
CA ALA A 173 10.83 -0.77 -9.90
C ALA A 173 10.10 0.21 -8.96
N TYR A 174 8.82 0.47 -9.19
CA TYR A 174 7.99 1.30 -8.30
C TYR A 174 7.84 0.67 -6.91
N ALA A 175 7.51 -0.65 -6.83
CA ALA A 175 7.40 -1.34 -5.55
C ALA A 175 8.72 -1.34 -4.77
N GLN A 176 9.83 -1.60 -5.46
CA GLN A 176 11.15 -1.58 -4.84
C GLN A 176 11.49 -0.20 -4.27
N ILE A 177 11.13 0.87 -4.98
CA ILE A 177 11.30 2.25 -4.53
C ILE A 177 10.44 2.52 -3.31
N GLN A 178 9.14 2.18 -3.32
CA GLN A 178 8.25 2.37 -2.19
C GLN A 178 8.78 1.64 -0.94
N ARG A 179 9.12 0.37 -1.04
CA ARG A 179 9.63 -0.45 0.07
C ARG A 179 10.94 0.10 0.64
N ARG A 180 11.88 0.47 -0.24
CA ARG A 180 13.16 1.06 0.16
C ARG A 180 12.97 2.39 0.89
N LEU A 181 12.14 3.28 0.35
CA LEU A 181 11.89 4.59 0.94
C LEU A 181 11.06 4.48 2.22
N ALA A 182 10.11 3.54 2.29
CA ALA A 182 9.38 3.26 3.51
C ALA A 182 10.34 2.84 4.64
N THR A 183 11.28 1.93 4.36
CA THR A 183 12.32 1.55 5.32
C THR A 183 13.20 2.74 5.71
N LYS A 184 13.63 3.56 4.75
CA LYS A 184 14.47 4.75 5.00
C LYS A 184 13.84 5.74 5.97
N TYR A 185 12.53 5.94 5.88
CA TYR A 185 11.80 6.95 6.64
C TYR A 185 10.94 6.38 7.79
N GLY A 186 10.99 5.06 8.03
CA GLY A 186 10.18 4.41 9.06
C GLY A 186 8.67 4.44 8.75
N VAL A 187 8.31 4.46 7.47
CA VAL A 187 6.91 4.49 7.01
C VAL A 187 6.30 3.10 7.11
N LEU A 188 5.11 3.01 7.66
CA LEU A 188 4.35 1.78 7.75
C LEU A 188 3.63 1.52 6.41
N LEU A 189 4.07 0.51 5.67
CA LEU A 189 3.43 0.13 4.41
C LEU A 189 2.16 -0.69 4.67
N ILE A 190 1.05 -0.24 4.09
CA ILE A 190 -0.17 -1.03 3.96
C ILE A 190 -0.04 -1.86 2.68
N PRO A 191 -0.03 -3.20 2.79
CA PRO A 191 0.23 -4.05 1.63
C PRO A 191 -0.76 -3.83 0.49
N LYS A 192 -0.27 -3.84 -0.75
CA LYS A 192 -1.04 -3.62 -1.99
C LYS A 192 -2.32 -4.48 -2.10
N ARG A 193 -2.34 -5.68 -1.49
CA ARG A 193 -3.50 -6.57 -1.52
C ARG A 193 -4.76 -5.91 -0.95
N PHE A 194 -4.62 -5.07 0.07
CA PHE A 194 -5.75 -4.40 0.70
C PHE A 194 -6.38 -3.35 -0.22
N LEU A 195 -5.55 -2.58 -0.93
CA LEU A 195 -6.07 -1.64 -1.93
C LEU A 195 -6.70 -2.38 -3.12
N VAL A 196 -6.09 -3.49 -3.55
CA VAL A 196 -6.66 -4.37 -4.59
C VAL A 196 -8.01 -4.96 -4.15
N GLU A 197 -8.15 -5.38 -2.89
CA GLU A 197 -9.41 -5.89 -2.34
C GLU A 197 -10.51 -4.81 -2.32
N VAL A 198 -10.14 -3.57 -2.01
CA VAL A 198 -11.08 -2.43 -2.05
C VAL A 198 -11.52 -2.14 -3.48
N ILE A 199 -10.57 -1.93 -4.40
CA ILE A 199 -10.88 -1.51 -5.78
C ILE A 199 -11.46 -2.66 -6.61
N GLY A 200 -10.97 -3.89 -6.41
CA GLY A 200 -11.38 -5.08 -7.15
C GLY A 200 -12.65 -5.76 -6.64
N GLY A 201 -13.25 -5.27 -5.56
CA GLY A 201 -14.47 -5.83 -5.01
C GLY A 201 -15.68 -5.62 -5.93
N ALA A 202 -16.72 -6.45 -5.76
CA ALA A 202 -17.96 -6.28 -6.53
C ALA A 202 -18.55 -4.88 -6.31
N ASN A 203 -18.85 -4.18 -7.40
CA ASN A 203 -19.38 -2.81 -7.40
C ASN A 203 -18.51 -1.79 -6.62
N ALA A 204 -17.20 -2.02 -6.51
CA ALA A 204 -16.31 -1.15 -5.74
C ALA A 204 -15.98 0.15 -6.47
N THR A 205 -16.03 0.15 -7.79
CA THR A 205 -15.73 1.31 -8.63
C THR A 205 -16.90 1.64 -9.56
N SER A 206 -17.01 2.91 -9.92
CA SER A 206 -18.05 3.38 -10.86
C SER A 206 -17.62 3.23 -12.33
N ASP A 207 -16.33 3.30 -12.59
CA ASP A 207 -15.73 3.31 -13.94
C ASP A 207 -14.49 2.41 -14.07
N GLY A 208 -14.25 1.55 -13.08
CA GLY A 208 -13.07 0.68 -13.02
C GLY A 208 -11.87 1.30 -12.30
N LEU A 209 -11.95 2.58 -11.92
CA LEU A 209 -10.88 3.32 -11.23
C LEU A 209 -11.37 4.04 -9.98
N HIS A 210 -12.43 4.85 -10.12
CA HIS A 210 -12.95 5.70 -9.04
C HIS A 210 -13.92 4.94 -8.15
N LEU A 211 -13.81 5.14 -6.85
CA LEU A 211 -14.64 4.43 -5.87
C LEU A 211 -16.13 4.79 -6.03
N SER A 212 -16.95 3.75 -6.06
CA SER A 212 -18.39 3.84 -5.88
C SER A 212 -18.73 4.06 -4.40
N GLU A 213 -20.01 4.19 -4.07
CA GLU A 213 -20.47 4.23 -2.66
C GLU A 213 -20.01 2.98 -1.88
N ALA A 214 -20.10 1.79 -2.49
CA ALA A 214 -19.64 0.55 -1.87
C ALA A 214 -18.12 0.52 -1.67
N GLY A 215 -17.35 0.98 -2.65
CA GLY A 215 -15.89 1.09 -2.55
C GLY A 215 -15.45 2.11 -1.51
N THR A 216 -16.11 3.25 -1.47
CA THR A 216 -15.90 4.31 -0.48
C THR A 216 -16.09 3.78 0.94
N ARG A 217 -17.17 3.05 1.20
CA ARG A 217 -17.42 2.43 2.51
C ARG A 217 -16.34 1.41 2.88
N ARG A 218 -15.97 0.52 1.95
CA ARG A 218 -14.89 -0.47 2.18
C ARG A 218 -13.55 0.18 2.49
N MET A 219 -13.21 1.27 1.79
CA MET A 219 -11.96 2.01 2.06
C MET A 219 -12.00 2.64 3.46
N ALA A 220 -13.11 3.25 3.85
CA ALA A 220 -13.29 3.80 5.19
C ALA A 220 -13.20 2.73 6.28
N GLU A 221 -13.81 1.56 6.08
CA GLU A 221 -13.73 0.42 6.99
C GLU A 221 -12.30 -0.11 7.12
N LEU A 222 -11.59 -0.28 5.99
CA LEU A 222 -10.20 -0.71 5.98
C LEU A 222 -9.29 0.23 6.76
N VAL A 223 -9.38 1.54 6.47
CA VAL A 223 -8.55 2.55 7.16
C VAL A 223 -8.95 2.64 8.64
N GLY A 224 -10.24 2.55 8.95
CA GLY A 224 -10.73 2.48 10.32
C GLY A 224 -10.14 1.32 11.11
N GLN A 225 -10.05 0.12 10.51
CA GLN A 225 -9.40 -1.04 11.12
C GLN A 225 -7.90 -0.81 11.36
N VAL A 226 -7.21 -0.18 10.41
CA VAL A 226 -5.77 0.16 10.56
C VAL A 226 -5.55 1.13 11.72
N LEU A 227 -6.44 2.10 11.87
CA LEU A 227 -6.34 3.15 12.89
C LEU A 227 -6.83 2.71 14.26
N LEU A 228 -7.64 1.63 14.35
CA LEU A 228 -8.29 1.19 15.58
C LEU A 228 -7.38 1.17 16.83
N PRO A 229 -6.10 0.72 16.75
CA PRO A 229 -5.22 0.69 17.91
C PRO A 229 -4.90 2.06 18.51
N VAL A 230 -5.04 3.13 17.74
CA VAL A 230 -4.65 4.50 18.11
C VAL A 230 -5.80 5.49 18.09
N LEU A 231 -7.02 5.05 17.78
CA LEU A 231 -8.18 5.92 17.90
C LEU A 231 -8.48 6.20 19.36
N LYS A 232 -8.71 7.45 19.70
CA LYS A 232 -9.31 7.79 21.00
C LYS A 232 -10.69 7.12 21.07
N SER A 233 -10.97 6.43 22.17
CA SER A 233 -12.32 5.93 22.42
C SER A 233 -13.32 7.05 22.24
N PRO A 234 -14.43 6.88 21.50
CA PRO A 234 -15.45 7.91 21.39
C PRO A 234 -15.85 8.30 22.80
N VAL A 235 -15.74 9.58 23.09
CA VAL A 235 -16.24 10.13 24.35
C VAL A 235 -17.70 9.73 24.43
N ALA A 236 -18.05 8.87 25.40
CA ALA A 236 -19.41 8.48 25.65
C ALA A 236 -20.20 9.77 25.83
N THR A 237 -20.99 10.16 24.85
CA THR A 237 -21.92 11.28 24.95
C THR A 237 -22.85 10.91 26.08
N ASN A 238 -22.58 11.52 27.23
CA ASN A 238 -23.41 11.42 28.42
C ASN A 238 -24.79 11.98 28.03
N LYS A 239 -25.69 11.08 27.62
CA LYS A 239 -27.11 11.44 27.57
C LYS A 239 -27.51 11.70 29.00
N SER A 240 -27.28 12.94 29.50
CA SER A 240 -27.90 13.42 30.70
C SER A 240 -29.40 13.33 30.51
N ARG A 241 -29.98 12.46 31.31
CA ARG A 241 -31.42 12.39 31.57
C ARG A 241 -31.93 13.81 31.88
N ALA A 242 -32.83 14.28 31.08
CA ALA A 242 -33.86 15.23 31.52
C ALA A 242 -35.19 14.47 31.47
#